data_d008e629d531312d3eb377e5787b084b
#
_entry.id   d008e629d531312d3eb377e5787b084b
#
_cell.length_a   1.000
_cell.length_b   1.000
_cell.length_c   1.000
_cell.angle_alpha   90.00
_cell.angle_beta   90.00
_cell.angle_gamma   90.00
#
_symmetry.space_group_name_H-M   'P 1'
#
loop_
_entity.id
_entity.type
_entity.pdbx_description
1 polymer ?
#
loop_
_entity_poly.entity_id
_entity_poly.type
_entity_poly.pdbx_seq_one_letter_code
_entity_poly.pdbx_strand_id
1 'polypeptide(L)'
;MLHRLQERGITIVVSTPFMDEARQCDRIAFLQHGHIQGIDTPAVILERFKDILCPPGLEHDTSHQEAQTVIRVEQLVKTFGNFTAVDHISFKVKRGEIFGFLGANGAGKTTAMRILCGLSRPTSGKAEVMGYDVRTQSEDIKKHIGYMSQKFSLYEDLKVWENVRLFAGIHGVPESEIAPRTEEMLKRIGLHDERETLVRELPLGWKQRLAFSVSIFHNPQLVFLDEPTGGVDPATRRQFWQLIYQAADRGITIFVTTHYMDEAEYCDRISMMVDGQIKALDSPEGLQARFHAANMDEVFHQLARNATRSSD
;
A
#
# COMPACT_ATOMS: atom_id res chain seq x y z
N MET A 1 2.40 -5.19 -28.81
CA MET A 1 3.40 -6.18 -29.24
C MET A 1 2.80 -7.59 -29.33
N LEU A 2 2.15 -8.11 -28.31
CA LEU A 2 1.59 -9.46 -28.27
C LEU A 2 0.54 -9.73 -29.36
N HIS A 3 -0.41 -8.82 -29.59
CA HIS A 3 -1.42 -8.95 -30.66
C HIS A 3 -0.79 -9.14 -32.08
N ARG A 4 0.34 -8.49 -32.36
CA ARG A 4 1.04 -8.70 -33.64
C ARG A 4 1.65 -10.09 -33.80
N LEU A 5 1.99 -10.76 -32.68
CA LEU A 5 2.46 -12.14 -32.69
C LEU A 5 1.29 -13.10 -32.88
N GLN A 6 0.15 -12.82 -32.28
CA GLN A 6 -1.08 -13.57 -32.42
C GLN A 6 -1.59 -13.54 -33.89
N GLU A 7 -1.55 -12.37 -34.55
CA GLU A 7 -1.88 -12.21 -35.98
C GLU A 7 -0.98 -13.08 -36.88
N ARG A 8 0.22 -13.46 -36.40
CA ARG A 8 1.13 -14.38 -37.10
C ARG A 8 0.89 -15.87 -36.77
N GLY A 9 -0.21 -16.19 -36.07
CA GLY A 9 -0.58 -17.54 -35.69
C GLY A 9 0.13 -18.10 -34.47
N ILE A 10 0.77 -17.26 -33.64
CA ILE A 10 1.43 -17.69 -32.41
C ILE A 10 0.39 -17.72 -31.29
N THR A 11 0.25 -18.89 -30.63
CA THR A 11 -0.52 -18.99 -29.38
C THR A 11 0.28 -18.43 -28.22
N ILE A 12 -0.30 -17.50 -27.46
CA ILE A 12 0.35 -16.81 -26.36
C ILE A 12 -0.36 -17.21 -25.07
N VAL A 13 0.42 -17.69 -24.08
CA VAL A 13 -0.07 -17.96 -22.71
C VAL A 13 0.66 -17.00 -21.79
N VAL A 14 -0.09 -16.19 -21.03
CA VAL A 14 0.43 -15.22 -20.06
C VAL A 14 -0.07 -15.62 -18.68
N SER A 15 0.82 -15.62 -17.70
CA SER A 15 0.46 -15.69 -16.28
C SER A 15 0.64 -14.31 -15.67
N THR A 16 -0.43 -13.75 -15.12
CA THR A 16 -0.42 -12.40 -14.55
C THR A 16 -1.31 -12.33 -13.31
N PRO A 17 -0.92 -11.60 -12.26
CA PRO A 17 -1.80 -11.22 -11.16
C PRO A 17 -2.60 -9.93 -11.45
N PHE A 18 -2.44 -9.32 -12.63
CA PHE A 18 -3.05 -8.05 -12.99
C PHE A 18 -4.34 -8.25 -13.77
N MET A 19 -5.45 -7.72 -13.24
CA MET A 19 -6.77 -7.85 -13.89
C MET A 19 -6.84 -7.10 -15.22
N ASP A 20 -6.17 -5.97 -15.36
CA ASP A 20 -6.16 -5.18 -16.59
C ASP A 20 -5.43 -5.90 -17.75
N GLU A 21 -4.37 -6.65 -17.44
CA GLU A 21 -3.73 -7.52 -18.41
C GLU A 21 -4.63 -8.71 -18.76
N ALA A 22 -5.29 -9.30 -17.75
CA ALA A 22 -6.23 -10.41 -17.95
C ALA A 22 -7.42 -9.99 -18.84
N ARG A 23 -7.92 -8.76 -18.71
CA ARG A 23 -8.99 -8.20 -19.55
C ARG A 23 -8.61 -8.10 -21.03
N GLN A 24 -7.32 -8.06 -21.37
CA GLN A 24 -6.82 -7.98 -22.74
C GLN A 24 -6.65 -9.35 -23.39
N CYS A 25 -6.83 -10.44 -22.64
CA CYS A 25 -6.77 -11.79 -23.16
C CYS A 25 -8.09 -12.24 -23.77
N ASP A 26 -8.05 -13.14 -24.77
CA ASP A 26 -9.25 -13.73 -25.38
C ASP A 26 -10.00 -14.64 -24.38
N ARG A 27 -9.24 -15.37 -23.56
CA ARG A 27 -9.74 -16.26 -22.51
C ARG A 27 -8.81 -16.20 -21.31
N ILE A 28 -9.38 -16.36 -20.12
CA ILE A 28 -8.62 -16.44 -18.87
C ILE A 28 -8.98 -17.72 -18.11
N ALA A 29 -7.98 -18.31 -17.46
CA ALA A 29 -8.14 -19.37 -16.48
C ALA A 29 -7.90 -18.77 -15.10
N PHE A 30 -8.91 -18.73 -14.25
CA PHE A 30 -8.77 -18.30 -12.87
C PHE A 30 -8.22 -19.45 -12.01
N LEU A 31 -7.02 -19.25 -11.47
CA LEU A 31 -6.30 -20.23 -10.65
C LEU A 31 -6.33 -19.79 -9.19
N GLN A 32 -6.73 -20.67 -8.28
CA GLN A 32 -6.73 -20.43 -6.85
C GLN A 32 -6.35 -21.71 -6.10
N HIS A 33 -5.46 -21.61 -5.12
CA HIS A 33 -4.96 -22.76 -4.33
C HIS A 33 -4.51 -23.96 -5.18
N GLY A 34 -3.86 -23.70 -6.33
CA GLY A 34 -3.37 -24.72 -7.23
C GLY A 34 -4.46 -25.39 -8.12
N HIS A 35 -5.71 -24.93 -8.04
CA HIS A 35 -6.83 -25.45 -8.83
C HIS A 35 -7.41 -24.39 -9.76
N ILE A 36 -7.76 -24.80 -10.98
CA ILE A 36 -8.50 -23.95 -11.92
C ILE A 36 -9.96 -23.88 -11.48
N GLN A 37 -10.42 -22.69 -11.09
CA GLN A 37 -11.78 -22.43 -10.64
C GLN A 37 -12.75 -22.17 -11.80
N GLY A 38 -12.23 -21.70 -12.94
CA GLY A 38 -13.01 -21.47 -14.15
C GLY A 38 -12.14 -21.05 -15.33
N ILE A 39 -12.61 -21.33 -16.53
CA ILE A 39 -12.00 -20.91 -17.79
C ILE A 39 -13.10 -20.33 -18.65
N ASP A 40 -13.01 -19.04 -19.00
CA ASP A 40 -13.97 -18.37 -19.88
C ASP A 40 -13.38 -17.03 -20.39
N THR A 41 -14.20 -16.21 -21.06
CA THR A 41 -13.84 -14.83 -21.39
C THR A 41 -13.63 -14.02 -20.14
N PRO A 42 -12.80 -12.94 -20.20
CA PRO A 42 -12.56 -12.06 -19.05
C PRO A 42 -13.86 -11.54 -18.41
N ALA A 43 -14.84 -11.12 -19.20
CA ALA A 43 -16.10 -10.60 -18.69
C ALA A 43 -16.86 -11.62 -17.81
N VAL A 44 -16.95 -12.86 -18.27
CA VAL A 44 -17.64 -13.94 -17.55
C VAL A 44 -16.92 -14.31 -16.25
N ILE A 45 -15.60 -14.46 -16.31
CA ILE A 45 -14.80 -14.78 -15.11
C ILE A 45 -14.87 -13.65 -14.08
N LEU A 46 -14.72 -12.39 -14.49
CA LEU A 46 -14.79 -11.25 -13.58
C LEU A 46 -16.17 -11.14 -12.91
N GLU A 47 -17.25 -11.33 -13.64
CA GLU A 47 -18.60 -11.31 -13.05
C GLU A 47 -18.83 -12.50 -12.11
N ARG A 48 -18.45 -13.72 -12.53
CA ARG A 48 -18.62 -14.95 -11.74
C ARG A 48 -17.85 -14.93 -10.43
N PHE A 49 -16.65 -14.34 -10.42
CA PHE A 49 -15.76 -14.27 -9.26
C PHE A 49 -15.63 -12.85 -8.71
N LYS A 50 -16.61 -11.98 -8.98
CA LYS A 50 -16.63 -10.58 -8.56
C LYS A 50 -16.35 -10.43 -7.05
N ASP A 51 -16.96 -11.26 -6.22
CA ASP A 51 -16.78 -11.25 -4.76
C ASP A 51 -15.34 -11.62 -4.31
N ILE A 52 -14.55 -12.22 -5.19
CA ILE A 52 -13.16 -12.59 -4.93
C ILE A 52 -12.19 -11.59 -5.56
N LEU A 53 -12.52 -11.06 -6.73
CA LEU A 53 -11.62 -10.29 -7.59
C LEU A 53 -11.84 -8.79 -7.53
N CYS A 54 -13.07 -8.34 -7.19
CA CYS A 54 -13.39 -6.92 -7.11
C CYS A 54 -13.14 -6.36 -5.70
N PRO A 55 -12.95 -5.02 -5.60
CA PRO A 55 -12.84 -4.36 -4.30
C PRO A 55 -13.96 -4.75 -3.35
N PRO A 56 -13.70 -4.96 -2.06
CA PRO A 56 -14.77 -5.04 -1.10
C PRO A 56 -15.53 -3.72 -1.17
N GLY A 57 -16.83 -3.74 -1.39
CA GLY A 57 -17.71 -2.59 -1.21
C GLY A 57 -17.85 -2.27 0.29
N LEU A 58 -16.72 -1.98 0.94
CA LEU A 58 -16.66 -1.57 2.33
C LEU A 58 -16.82 -0.06 2.35
N GLU A 59 -17.97 0.39 2.82
CA GLU A 59 -18.16 1.79 3.18
C GLU A 59 -17.30 2.07 4.40
N HIS A 60 -16.18 2.76 4.19
CA HIS A 60 -15.42 3.37 5.26
C HIS A 60 -16.07 4.74 5.56
N ASP A 61 -16.26 5.04 6.85
CA ASP A 61 -16.81 6.33 7.25
C ASP A 61 -15.81 7.45 6.94
N THR A 62 -16.05 8.14 5.82
CA THR A 62 -15.22 9.26 5.34
C THR A 62 -15.56 10.61 5.97
N SER A 63 -16.38 10.65 7.02
CA SER A 63 -16.86 11.90 7.68
C SER A 63 -15.76 12.67 8.44
N HIS A 64 -14.51 12.66 7.94
CA HIS A 64 -13.36 13.30 8.58
C HIS A 64 -13.23 14.81 8.29
N GLN A 65 -14.31 15.52 7.96
CA GLN A 65 -14.23 16.93 7.50
C GLN A 65 -13.59 17.89 8.51
N GLU A 66 -13.65 17.61 9.81
CA GLU A 66 -13.03 18.42 10.88
C GLU A 66 -11.83 17.73 11.57
N ALA A 67 -11.34 16.61 11.02
CA ALA A 67 -10.30 15.83 11.70
C ALA A 67 -8.95 16.57 11.73
N GLN A 68 -8.25 16.40 12.86
CA GLN A 68 -6.89 16.95 13.08
C GLN A 68 -5.92 16.47 11.98
N THR A 69 -5.10 17.41 11.48
CA THR A 69 -4.00 17.06 10.56
C THR A 69 -2.91 16.30 11.31
N VAL A 70 -2.59 15.08 10.86
CA VAL A 70 -1.54 14.22 11.43
C VAL A 70 -0.25 14.23 10.61
N ILE A 71 -0.32 14.54 9.32
CA ILE A 71 0.86 14.79 8.46
C ILE A 71 0.68 16.12 7.78
N ARG A 72 1.70 16.97 7.87
CA ARG A 72 1.80 18.24 7.15
C ARG A 72 3.12 18.31 6.42
N VAL A 73 3.08 18.53 5.12
CA VAL A 73 4.25 18.65 4.25
C VAL A 73 4.16 19.96 3.48
N GLU A 74 5.24 20.74 3.50
CA GLU A 74 5.32 22.05 2.86
C GLU A 74 6.64 22.17 2.10
N GLN A 75 6.53 22.24 0.76
CA GLN A 75 7.65 22.44 -0.18
C GLN A 75 8.82 21.49 0.10
N LEU A 76 8.51 20.21 0.36
CA LEU A 76 9.51 19.18 0.70
C LEU A 76 10.36 18.83 -0.51
N VAL A 77 11.69 18.85 -0.33
CA VAL A 77 12.66 18.50 -1.37
C VAL A 77 13.63 17.46 -0.84
N LYS A 78 13.97 16.49 -1.68
CA LYS A 78 15.06 15.54 -1.45
C LYS A 78 15.89 15.35 -2.70
N THR A 79 17.18 15.68 -2.60
CA THR A 79 18.18 15.48 -3.65
C THR A 79 19.22 14.43 -3.23
N PHE A 80 19.76 13.72 -4.20
CA PHE A 80 20.89 12.80 -4.10
C PHE A 80 21.89 13.19 -5.20
N GLY A 81 22.93 13.94 -4.83
CA GLY A 81 23.79 14.58 -5.81
C GLY A 81 22.99 15.51 -6.74
N ASN A 82 23.05 15.26 -8.04
CA ASN A 82 22.31 16.03 -9.05
C ASN A 82 20.86 15.52 -9.28
N PHE A 83 20.48 14.40 -8.66
CA PHE A 83 19.16 13.81 -8.85
C PHE A 83 18.18 14.33 -7.78
N THR A 84 17.06 14.91 -8.20
CA THR A 84 15.98 15.33 -7.31
C THR A 84 14.91 14.23 -7.26
N ALA A 85 14.89 13.48 -6.17
CA ALA A 85 13.94 12.39 -5.97
C ALA A 85 12.56 12.87 -5.50
N VAL A 86 12.51 13.95 -4.71
CA VAL A 86 11.29 14.63 -4.25
C VAL A 86 11.47 16.11 -4.53
N ASP A 87 10.52 16.69 -5.25
CA ASP A 87 10.61 18.04 -5.78
C ASP A 87 9.41 18.90 -5.36
N HIS A 88 9.62 19.72 -4.32
CA HIS A 88 8.70 20.73 -3.79
C HIS A 88 7.27 20.22 -3.51
N ILE A 89 7.12 18.99 -2.97
CA ILE A 89 5.81 18.45 -2.65
C ILE A 89 5.18 19.12 -1.42
N SER A 90 3.87 19.33 -1.48
CA SER A 90 3.08 19.87 -0.37
C SER A 90 1.74 19.16 -0.28
N PHE A 91 1.39 18.62 0.92
CA PHE A 91 0.11 17.97 1.19
C PHE A 91 -0.14 17.85 2.68
N LYS A 92 -1.38 17.44 3.02
CA LYS A 92 -1.79 17.17 4.40
C LYS A 92 -2.57 15.87 4.43
N VAL A 93 -2.42 15.13 5.54
CA VAL A 93 -3.22 13.93 5.84
C VAL A 93 -3.97 14.14 7.13
N LYS A 94 -5.24 13.79 7.15
CA LYS A 94 -6.13 13.92 8.30
C LYS A 94 -6.10 12.64 9.16
N ARG A 95 -6.47 12.77 10.42
CA ARG A 95 -6.58 11.63 11.34
C ARG A 95 -7.68 10.67 10.87
N GLY A 96 -7.39 9.36 10.90
CA GLY A 96 -8.31 8.30 10.49
C GLY A 96 -8.41 8.10 8.97
N GLU A 97 -7.78 8.95 8.16
CA GLU A 97 -7.82 8.90 6.70
C GLU A 97 -6.97 7.73 6.16
N ILE A 98 -7.45 7.06 5.13
CA ILE A 98 -6.65 6.17 4.28
C ILE A 98 -6.13 7.01 3.11
N PHE A 99 -4.86 7.38 3.19
CA PHE A 99 -4.21 8.24 2.20
C PHE A 99 -3.30 7.44 1.27
N GLY A 100 -3.66 7.40 -0.02
CA GLY A 100 -2.89 6.75 -1.07
C GLY A 100 -1.82 7.67 -1.67
N PHE A 101 -0.57 7.18 -1.74
CA PHE A 101 0.54 7.89 -2.36
C PHE A 101 0.99 7.12 -3.60
N LEU A 102 0.39 7.43 -4.75
CA LEU A 102 0.45 6.65 -5.99
C LEU A 102 1.47 7.21 -6.97
N GLY A 103 1.95 6.36 -7.86
CA GLY A 103 2.87 6.74 -8.95
C GLY A 103 3.71 5.58 -9.43
N ALA A 104 4.35 5.72 -10.58
CA ALA A 104 5.26 4.71 -11.13
C ALA A 104 6.45 4.42 -10.21
N ASN A 105 7.12 3.29 -10.47
CA ASN A 105 8.38 2.97 -9.83
C ASN A 105 9.41 4.07 -10.14
N GLY A 106 10.17 4.50 -9.12
CA GLY A 106 11.13 5.60 -9.25
C GLY A 106 10.52 7.01 -9.17
N ALA A 107 9.19 7.18 -9.05
CA ALA A 107 8.56 8.51 -8.93
C ALA A 107 8.94 9.29 -7.65
N GLY A 108 9.58 8.64 -6.65
CA GLY A 108 9.99 9.26 -5.39
C GLY A 108 9.14 8.89 -4.17
N LYS A 109 8.11 8.05 -4.32
CA LYS A 109 7.17 7.64 -3.26
C LYS A 109 7.87 7.15 -1.98
N THR A 110 8.65 6.08 -2.10
CA THR A 110 9.41 5.50 -0.96
C THR A 110 10.37 6.52 -0.34
N THR A 111 10.98 7.41 -1.15
CA THR A 111 11.86 8.47 -0.63
C THR A 111 11.09 9.46 0.24
N ALA A 112 9.94 9.95 -0.24
CA ALA A 112 9.07 10.84 0.53
C ALA A 112 8.60 10.16 1.83
N MET A 113 8.10 8.92 1.75
CA MET A 113 7.64 8.17 2.91
C MET A 113 8.76 7.96 3.94
N ARG A 114 9.99 7.60 3.51
CA ARG A 114 11.13 7.43 4.43
C ARG A 114 11.49 8.72 5.17
N ILE A 115 11.26 9.89 4.57
CA ILE A 115 11.43 11.18 5.26
C ILE A 115 10.35 11.32 6.35
N LEU A 116 9.09 11.03 6.02
CA LEU A 116 7.98 11.12 6.97
C LEU A 116 8.11 10.13 8.14
N CYS A 117 8.68 8.96 7.91
CA CYS A 117 8.99 7.99 8.96
C CYS A 117 10.23 8.36 9.82
N GLY A 118 10.90 9.49 9.55
CA GLY A 118 12.13 9.87 10.24
C GLY A 118 13.34 9.00 9.89
N LEU A 119 13.29 8.24 8.79
CA LEU A 119 14.37 7.37 8.31
C LEU A 119 15.34 8.07 7.36
N SER A 120 14.98 9.24 6.84
CA SER A 120 15.80 10.06 5.94
C SER A 120 15.56 11.53 6.21
N ARG A 121 16.60 12.36 6.11
CA ARG A 121 16.48 13.81 6.25
C ARG A 121 16.13 14.45 4.90
N PRO A 122 15.21 15.41 4.84
CA PRO A 122 14.96 16.20 3.64
C PRO A 122 16.12 17.13 3.34
N THR A 123 16.29 17.52 2.07
CA THR A 123 17.26 18.56 1.66
C THR A 123 16.74 19.94 2.04
N SER A 124 15.48 20.24 1.73
CA SER A 124 14.78 21.47 2.09
C SER A 124 13.29 21.26 2.30
N GLY A 125 12.55 22.32 2.61
CA GLY A 125 11.13 22.26 2.94
C GLY A 125 10.90 21.85 4.39
N LYS A 126 9.61 21.68 4.77
CA LYS A 126 9.18 21.29 6.12
C LYS A 126 8.27 20.09 6.06
N ALA A 127 8.36 19.22 7.04
CA ALA A 127 7.38 18.17 7.26
C ALA A 127 7.22 17.90 8.76
N GLU A 128 5.99 17.73 9.17
CA GLU A 128 5.57 17.37 10.53
C GLU A 128 4.72 16.11 10.48
N VAL A 129 4.99 15.17 11.37
CA VAL A 129 4.24 13.92 11.52
C VAL A 129 3.84 13.79 12.98
N MET A 130 2.54 13.66 13.27
CA MET A 130 2.00 13.61 14.63
C MET A 130 2.42 14.80 15.51
N GLY A 131 2.67 15.98 14.89
CA GLY A 131 3.16 17.17 15.58
C GLY A 131 4.69 17.22 15.78
N TYR A 132 5.42 16.20 15.34
CA TYR A 132 6.88 16.13 15.44
C TYR A 132 7.55 16.55 14.13
N ASP A 133 8.57 17.37 14.19
CA ASP A 133 9.38 17.79 13.04
C ASP A 133 10.30 16.64 12.58
N VAL A 134 10.26 16.30 11.28
CA VAL A 134 11.02 15.17 10.71
C VAL A 134 12.54 15.36 10.75
N ARG A 135 13.06 16.58 10.91
CA ARG A 135 14.49 16.86 10.95
C ARG A 135 15.08 16.71 12.33
N THR A 136 14.32 17.11 13.36
CA THR A 136 14.80 17.26 14.73
C THR A 136 14.25 16.23 15.69
N GLN A 137 13.09 15.63 15.41
CA GLN A 137 12.35 14.75 16.31
C GLN A 137 12.08 13.35 15.69
N SER A 138 13.01 12.87 14.85
CA SER A 138 12.84 11.58 14.13
C SER A 138 12.64 10.38 15.07
N GLU A 139 13.29 10.38 16.25
CA GLU A 139 13.13 9.30 17.21
C GLU A 139 11.74 9.29 17.85
N ASP A 140 11.15 10.46 18.06
CA ASP A 140 9.79 10.55 18.60
C ASP A 140 8.76 10.09 17.55
N ILE A 141 8.97 10.44 16.28
CA ILE A 141 8.14 9.93 15.19
C ILE A 141 8.14 8.39 15.18
N LYS A 142 9.33 7.75 15.20
CA LYS A 142 9.47 6.29 15.14
C LYS A 142 8.76 5.55 16.28
N LYS A 143 8.63 6.18 17.46
CA LYS A 143 7.91 5.58 18.61
C LYS A 143 6.40 5.57 18.43
N HIS A 144 5.85 6.51 17.64
CA HIS A 144 4.41 6.76 17.52
C HIS A 144 3.79 6.23 16.23
N ILE A 145 4.60 5.75 15.30
CA ILE A 145 4.13 5.22 14.01
C ILE A 145 4.30 3.70 13.93
N GLY A 146 3.45 3.06 13.13
CA GLY A 146 3.71 1.76 12.56
C GLY A 146 4.41 1.90 11.21
N TYR A 147 5.24 0.95 10.82
CA TYR A 147 5.92 0.96 9.53
C TYR A 147 6.05 -0.45 8.96
N MET A 148 5.53 -0.65 7.76
CA MET A 148 5.72 -1.86 6.98
C MET A 148 6.48 -1.50 5.71
N SER A 149 7.73 -1.96 5.58
CA SER A 149 8.56 -1.72 4.39
C SER A 149 8.22 -2.67 3.25
N GLN A 150 8.55 -2.29 2.02
CA GLN A 150 8.39 -3.10 0.81
C GLN A 150 9.12 -4.46 0.90
N LYS A 151 10.34 -4.46 1.46
CA LYS A 151 11.05 -5.70 1.80
C LYS A 151 10.62 -6.12 3.20
N PHE A 152 10.32 -7.41 3.40
CA PHE A 152 9.85 -7.91 4.69
C PHE A 152 10.68 -7.37 5.87
N SER A 153 9.99 -6.71 6.79
CA SER A 153 10.58 -6.22 8.05
C SER A 153 10.74 -7.34 9.08
N LEU A 154 10.13 -8.51 8.82
CA LEU A 154 10.15 -9.65 9.74
C LEU A 154 11.45 -10.45 9.63
N TYR A 155 11.89 -10.99 10.73
CA TYR A 155 13.04 -11.89 10.78
C TYR A 155 12.62 -13.28 10.32
N GLU A 156 13.12 -13.72 9.17
CA GLU A 156 12.73 -14.97 8.55
C GLU A 156 13.14 -16.22 9.34
N ASP A 157 14.21 -16.13 10.13
CA ASP A 157 14.72 -17.21 10.97
C ASP A 157 14.07 -17.28 12.37
N LEU A 158 13.14 -16.36 12.67
CA LEU A 158 12.33 -16.39 13.87
C LEU A 158 10.95 -17.00 13.56
N LYS A 159 10.36 -17.63 14.57
CA LYS A 159 8.98 -18.08 14.55
C LYS A 159 8.00 -16.90 14.49
N VAL A 160 6.77 -17.17 14.10
CA VAL A 160 5.71 -16.16 14.05
C VAL A 160 5.58 -15.42 15.38
N TRP A 161 5.40 -16.14 16.49
CA TRP A 161 5.24 -15.51 17.81
C TRP A 161 6.49 -14.77 18.30
N GLU A 162 7.70 -15.25 17.93
CA GLU A 162 8.96 -14.60 18.30
C GLU A 162 9.12 -13.25 17.60
N ASN A 163 8.72 -13.15 16.33
CA ASN A 163 8.66 -11.88 15.62
C ASN A 163 7.71 -10.89 16.31
N VAL A 164 6.50 -11.34 16.66
CA VAL A 164 5.53 -10.48 17.37
C VAL A 164 6.11 -9.98 18.68
N ARG A 165 6.69 -10.87 19.51
CA ARG A 165 7.29 -10.53 20.79
C ARG A 165 8.45 -9.54 20.65
N LEU A 166 9.33 -9.75 19.65
CA LEU A 166 10.45 -8.87 19.37
C LEU A 166 9.98 -7.45 19.04
N PHE A 167 9.07 -7.30 18.10
CA PHE A 167 8.58 -5.97 17.69
C PHE A 167 7.74 -5.33 18.79
N ALA A 168 6.92 -6.08 19.51
CA ALA A 168 6.20 -5.60 20.68
C ALA A 168 7.15 -5.03 21.75
N GLY A 169 8.25 -5.74 22.03
CA GLY A 169 9.28 -5.29 22.95
C GLY A 169 10.00 -4.02 22.49
N ILE A 170 10.34 -3.91 21.19
CA ILE A 170 10.94 -2.70 20.59
C ILE A 170 10.04 -1.48 20.81
N HIS A 171 8.72 -1.65 20.70
CA HIS A 171 7.75 -0.57 20.90
C HIS A 171 7.28 -0.42 22.36
N GLY A 172 7.90 -1.13 23.29
CA GLY A 172 7.64 -0.97 24.73
C GLY A 172 6.29 -1.52 25.21
N VAL A 173 5.71 -2.48 24.50
CA VAL A 173 4.50 -3.17 24.95
C VAL A 173 4.81 -3.98 26.22
N PRO A 174 4.04 -3.86 27.30
CA PRO A 174 4.28 -4.62 28.52
C PRO A 174 4.31 -6.14 28.28
N GLU A 175 5.29 -6.84 28.84
CA GLU A 175 5.46 -8.30 28.62
C GLU A 175 4.20 -9.10 28.97
N SER A 176 3.45 -8.67 29.99
CA SER A 176 2.19 -9.30 30.40
C SER A 176 1.07 -9.21 29.35
N GLU A 177 1.14 -8.23 28.45
CA GLU A 177 0.15 -8.02 27.40
C GLU A 177 0.51 -8.73 26.09
N ILE A 178 1.79 -9.05 25.87
CA ILE A 178 2.27 -9.57 24.58
C ILE A 178 1.59 -10.90 24.24
N ALA A 179 1.63 -11.89 25.16
CA ALA A 179 1.10 -13.22 24.87
C ALA A 179 -0.41 -13.22 24.57
N PRO A 180 -1.30 -12.62 25.40
CA PRO A 180 -2.74 -12.62 25.11
C PRO A 180 -3.09 -11.84 23.84
N ARG A 181 -2.43 -10.70 23.58
CA ARG A 181 -2.66 -9.92 22.36
C ARG A 181 -2.13 -10.63 21.10
N THR A 182 -1.02 -11.38 21.23
CA THR A 182 -0.50 -12.21 20.13
C THR A 182 -1.51 -13.28 19.75
N GLU A 183 -2.07 -13.98 20.72
CA GLU A 183 -3.07 -15.02 20.51
C GLU A 183 -4.31 -14.48 19.78
N GLU A 184 -4.84 -13.34 20.23
CA GLU A 184 -5.97 -12.68 19.61
C GLU A 184 -5.65 -12.24 18.17
N MET A 185 -4.47 -11.63 17.95
CA MET A 185 -4.02 -11.16 16.66
C MET A 185 -3.89 -12.33 15.66
N LEU A 186 -3.23 -13.42 16.07
CA LEU A 186 -3.01 -14.59 15.21
C LEU A 186 -4.33 -15.27 14.81
N LYS A 187 -5.30 -15.36 15.73
CA LYS A 187 -6.66 -15.84 15.42
C LYS A 187 -7.33 -14.96 14.37
N ARG A 188 -7.25 -13.64 14.52
CA ARG A 188 -7.86 -12.67 13.60
C ARG A 188 -7.32 -12.77 12.17
N ILE A 189 -6.01 -12.98 12.03
CA ILE A 189 -5.37 -13.08 10.70
C ILE A 189 -5.28 -14.51 10.16
N GLY A 190 -5.83 -15.50 10.88
CA GLY A 190 -5.85 -16.91 10.46
C GLY A 190 -4.46 -17.58 10.53
N LEU A 191 -3.60 -17.17 11.44
CA LEU A 191 -2.24 -17.70 11.64
C LEU A 191 -2.06 -18.34 13.03
N HIS A 192 -3.14 -18.70 13.70
CA HIS A 192 -3.07 -19.29 15.04
C HIS A 192 -2.29 -20.62 15.05
N ASP A 193 -2.57 -21.49 14.08
CA ASP A 193 -1.94 -22.81 13.98
C ASP A 193 -0.48 -22.72 13.51
N GLU A 194 -0.09 -21.59 12.90
CA GLU A 194 1.25 -21.30 12.41
C GLU A 194 2.14 -20.59 13.45
N ARG A 195 1.70 -20.48 14.68
CA ARG A 195 2.40 -19.76 15.74
C ARG A 195 3.87 -20.16 15.88
N GLU A 196 4.15 -21.45 15.80
CA GLU A 196 5.48 -22.05 15.95
C GLU A 196 6.24 -22.22 14.63
N THR A 197 5.62 -21.86 13.49
CA THR A 197 6.22 -21.92 12.17
C THR A 197 7.24 -20.81 11.98
N LEU A 198 8.36 -21.10 11.31
CA LEU A 198 9.34 -20.08 10.93
C LEU A 198 8.75 -19.16 9.86
N VAL A 199 9.01 -17.85 9.98
CA VAL A 199 8.44 -16.88 9.04
C VAL A 199 8.86 -17.16 7.60
N ARG A 200 10.07 -17.66 7.34
CA ARG A 200 10.52 -18.05 5.99
C ARG A 200 9.64 -19.12 5.32
N GLU A 201 8.98 -19.97 6.11
CA GLU A 201 8.15 -21.08 5.61
C GLU A 201 6.73 -20.64 5.25
N LEU A 202 6.32 -19.44 5.68
CA LEU A 202 4.99 -18.91 5.39
C LEU A 202 4.87 -18.49 3.92
N PRO A 203 3.71 -18.73 3.29
CA PRO A 203 3.37 -18.13 2.00
C PRO A 203 3.43 -16.60 2.04
N LEU A 204 3.72 -15.96 0.90
CA LEU A 204 3.89 -14.51 0.79
C LEU A 204 2.73 -13.70 1.39
N GLY A 205 1.49 -14.03 1.04
CA GLY A 205 0.32 -13.33 1.56
C GLY A 205 0.14 -13.45 3.08
N TRP A 206 0.61 -14.56 3.68
CA TRP A 206 0.60 -14.73 5.12
C TRP A 206 1.69 -13.90 5.80
N LYS A 207 2.88 -13.84 5.19
CA LYS A 207 3.96 -12.94 5.62
C LYS A 207 3.50 -11.49 5.63
N GLN A 208 2.78 -11.04 4.59
CA GLN A 208 2.25 -9.67 4.50
C GLN A 208 1.22 -9.38 5.59
N ARG A 209 0.26 -10.27 5.80
CA ARG A 209 -0.74 -10.12 6.88
C ARG A 209 -0.09 -10.06 8.26
N LEU A 210 0.93 -10.91 8.50
CA LEU A 210 1.70 -10.89 9.74
C LEU A 210 2.46 -9.56 9.88
N ALA A 211 3.20 -9.12 8.85
CA ALA A 211 3.98 -7.89 8.87
C ALA A 211 3.11 -6.66 9.15
N PHE A 212 1.95 -6.56 8.49
CA PHE A 212 0.98 -5.50 8.77
C PHE A 212 0.49 -5.55 10.22
N SER A 213 0.08 -6.73 10.70
CA SER A 213 -0.45 -6.87 12.06
C SER A 213 0.60 -6.57 13.13
N VAL A 214 1.86 -6.92 12.88
CA VAL A 214 3.00 -6.55 13.73
C VAL A 214 3.24 -5.04 13.72
N SER A 215 3.13 -4.39 12.54
CA SER A 215 3.34 -2.94 12.43
C SER A 215 2.31 -2.10 13.21
N ILE A 216 1.14 -2.66 13.48
CA ILE A 216 0.07 -2.00 14.26
C ILE A 216 -0.11 -2.58 15.66
N PHE A 217 0.71 -3.55 16.10
CA PHE A 217 0.55 -4.27 17.35
C PHE A 217 0.61 -3.38 18.59
N HIS A 218 1.41 -2.33 18.57
CA HIS A 218 1.55 -1.35 19.65
C HIS A 218 0.49 -0.24 19.61
N ASN A 219 -0.57 -0.39 18.78
CA ASN A 219 -1.67 0.57 18.59
C ASN A 219 -1.21 1.98 18.20
N PRO A 220 -0.44 2.15 17.12
CA PRO A 220 -0.03 3.46 16.64
C PRO A 220 -1.25 4.25 16.14
N GLN A 221 -1.16 5.59 16.14
CA GLN A 221 -2.19 6.44 15.56
C GLN A 221 -2.04 6.60 14.03
N LEU A 222 -0.86 6.27 13.50
CA LEU A 222 -0.51 6.37 12.08
C LEU A 222 0.35 5.17 11.68
N VAL A 223 0.04 4.53 10.56
CA VAL A 223 0.87 3.48 9.98
C VAL A 223 1.25 3.83 8.55
N PHE A 224 2.52 3.60 8.20
CA PHE A 224 3.05 3.71 6.85
C PHE A 224 3.21 2.32 6.24
N LEU A 225 2.67 2.13 5.03
CA LEU A 225 2.70 0.89 4.27
C LEU A 225 3.38 1.12 2.92
N ASP A 226 4.56 0.53 2.71
CA ASP A 226 5.32 0.69 1.47
C ASP A 226 5.07 -0.47 0.52
N GLU A 227 4.23 -0.25 -0.49
CA GLU A 227 3.83 -1.26 -1.49
C GLU A 227 3.42 -2.60 -0.86
N PRO A 228 2.48 -2.60 0.11
CA PRO A 228 2.24 -3.73 1.00
C PRO A 228 1.67 -4.97 0.29
N THR A 229 1.09 -4.81 -0.88
CA THR A 229 0.41 -5.85 -1.66
C THR A 229 1.24 -6.31 -2.87
N GLY A 230 2.51 -5.90 -2.94
CA GLY A 230 3.40 -6.27 -4.03
C GLY A 230 3.57 -7.78 -4.16
N GLY A 231 3.34 -8.33 -5.38
CA GLY A 231 3.61 -9.71 -5.71
C GLY A 231 2.57 -10.75 -5.23
N VAL A 232 1.42 -10.32 -4.68
CA VAL A 232 0.33 -11.24 -4.31
C VAL A 232 -0.81 -11.24 -5.33
N ASP A 233 -1.54 -12.35 -5.35
CA ASP A 233 -2.72 -12.51 -6.19
C ASP A 233 -3.88 -11.57 -5.75
N PRO A 234 -4.86 -11.30 -6.63
CA PRO A 234 -5.96 -10.38 -6.34
C PRO A 234 -6.80 -10.76 -5.12
N ALA A 235 -7.02 -12.05 -4.86
CA ALA A 235 -7.80 -12.49 -3.71
C ALA A 235 -7.05 -12.21 -2.39
N THR A 236 -5.76 -12.48 -2.35
CA THR A 236 -4.89 -12.15 -1.22
C THR A 236 -4.79 -10.65 -1.00
N ARG A 237 -4.68 -9.85 -2.08
CA ARG A 237 -4.69 -8.38 -2.05
C ARG A 237 -5.98 -7.86 -1.40
N ARG A 238 -7.14 -8.38 -1.82
CA ARG A 238 -8.42 -8.02 -1.23
C ARG A 238 -8.49 -8.30 0.26
N GLN A 239 -8.04 -9.48 0.70
CA GLN A 239 -7.99 -9.83 2.13
C GLN A 239 -7.08 -8.87 2.92
N PHE A 240 -5.98 -8.44 2.32
CA PHE A 240 -5.09 -7.47 2.93
C PHE A 240 -5.75 -6.10 3.11
N TRP A 241 -6.46 -5.61 2.09
CA TRP A 241 -7.21 -4.36 2.16
C TRP A 241 -8.34 -4.41 3.22
N GLN A 242 -8.98 -5.55 3.42
CA GLN A 242 -9.92 -5.74 4.54
C GLN A 242 -9.26 -5.52 5.90
N LEU A 243 -8.01 -5.93 6.09
CA LEU A 243 -7.27 -5.65 7.33
C LEU A 243 -6.95 -4.16 7.48
N ILE A 244 -6.62 -3.47 6.38
CA ILE A 244 -6.39 -2.02 6.37
C ILE A 244 -7.68 -1.29 6.82
N TYR A 245 -8.82 -1.60 6.23
CA TYR A 245 -10.11 -1.00 6.63
C TYR A 245 -10.43 -1.26 8.11
N GLN A 246 -10.26 -2.49 8.59
CA GLN A 246 -10.46 -2.81 10.00
C GLN A 246 -9.53 -2.01 10.94
N ALA A 247 -8.34 -1.63 10.49
CA ALA A 247 -7.44 -0.79 11.26
C ALA A 247 -7.89 0.68 11.21
N ALA A 248 -8.32 1.18 10.05
CA ALA A 248 -8.84 2.53 9.88
C ALA A 248 -10.13 2.75 10.69
N ASP A 249 -11.05 1.78 10.71
CA ASP A 249 -12.28 1.82 11.54
C ASP A 249 -11.99 1.91 13.05
N ARG A 250 -10.80 1.50 13.49
CA ARG A 250 -10.32 1.70 14.86
C ARG A 250 -9.67 3.07 15.09
N GLY A 251 -9.66 3.94 14.07
CA GLY A 251 -9.10 5.28 14.12
C GLY A 251 -7.60 5.36 13.81
N ILE A 252 -6.99 4.30 13.29
CA ILE A 252 -5.61 4.34 12.80
C ILE A 252 -5.59 5.05 11.44
N THR A 253 -4.77 6.09 11.31
CA THR A 253 -4.52 6.73 10.02
C THR A 253 -3.61 5.85 9.17
N ILE A 254 -3.94 5.68 7.90
CA ILE A 254 -3.17 4.81 6.99
C ILE A 254 -2.52 5.68 5.91
N PHE A 255 -1.20 5.58 5.77
CA PHE A 255 -0.47 6.14 4.64
C PHE A 255 0.10 4.98 3.80
N VAL A 256 -0.44 4.75 2.62
CA VAL A 256 -0.05 3.62 1.76
C VAL A 256 0.58 4.11 0.47
N THR A 257 1.76 3.58 0.12
CA THR A 257 2.32 3.76 -1.22
C THR A 257 1.96 2.56 -2.09
N THR A 258 1.62 2.83 -3.33
CA THR A 258 1.40 1.79 -4.33
C THR A 258 1.70 2.29 -5.74
N HIS A 259 1.99 1.36 -6.63
CA HIS A 259 2.05 1.60 -8.07
C HIS A 259 0.87 0.96 -8.81
N TYR A 260 -0.03 0.29 -8.09
CA TYR A 260 -1.26 -0.30 -8.62
C TYR A 260 -2.36 0.76 -8.61
N MET A 261 -2.85 1.13 -9.79
CA MET A 261 -3.86 2.20 -9.91
C MET A 261 -5.25 1.74 -9.45
N ASP A 262 -5.54 0.43 -9.53
CA ASP A 262 -6.76 -0.16 -8.99
C ASP A 262 -6.85 -0.04 -7.45
N GLU A 263 -5.71 0.05 -6.76
CA GLU A 263 -5.70 0.28 -5.30
C GLU A 263 -6.06 1.71 -4.90
N ALA A 264 -6.05 2.65 -5.83
CA ALA A 264 -6.50 4.01 -5.58
C ALA A 264 -7.95 4.06 -5.07
N GLU A 265 -8.81 3.19 -5.59
CA GLU A 265 -10.23 3.12 -5.25
C GLU A 265 -10.49 2.66 -3.80
N TYR A 266 -9.45 2.13 -3.14
CA TYR A 266 -9.53 1.75 -1.72
C TYR A 266 -9.15 2.90 -0.76
N CYS A 267 -8.72 4.05 -1.27
CA CYS A 267 -8.26 5.17 -0.46
C CYS A 267 -9.30 6.30 -0.41
N ASP A 268 -9.40 7.00 0.72
CA ASP A 268 -10.27 8.18 0.84
C ASP A 268 -9.79 9.34 -0.03
N ARG A 269 -8.47 9.55 -0.04
CA ARG A 269 -7.78 10.53 -0.89
C ARG A 269 -6.47 9.96 -1.40
N ILE A 270 -6.10 10.41 -2.57
CA ILE A 270 -4.88 9.98 -3.24
C ILE A 270 -4.06 11.14 -3.75
N SER A 271 -2.76 10.96 -3.71
CA SER A 271 -1.77 11.84 -4.31
C SER A 271 -1.08 11.09 -5.46
N MET A 272 -1.16 11.65 -6.66
CA MET A 272 -0.49 11.13 -7.85
C MET A 272 0.89 11.76 -8.00
N MET A 273 1.93 10.96 -7.81
CA MET A 273 3.32 11.40 -7.92
C MET A 273 3.93 11.01 -9.26
N VAL A 274 4.45 11.99 -9.98
CA VAL A 274 5.16 11.82 -11.25
C VAL A 274 6.43 12.67 -11.21
N ASP A 275 7.57 12.07 -11.52
CA ASP A 275 8.88 12.77 -11.58
C ASP A 275 9.23 13.59 -10.33
N GLY A 276 8.97 13.03 -9.15
CA GLY A 276 9.27 13.70 -7.88
C GLY A 276 8.25 14.73 -7.43
N GLN A 277 7.23 15.05 -8.23
CA GLN A 277 6.21 16.07 -7.97
C GLN A 277 4.82 15.47 -7.79
N ILE A 278 4.00 16.07 -6.94
CA ILE A 278 2.56 15.76 -6.86
C ILE A 278 1.86 16.50 -8.00
N LYS A 279 1.30 15.76 -8.96
CA LYS A 279 0.58 16.32 -10.11
C LYS A 279 -0.92 16.42 -9.88
N ALA A 280 -1.47 15.58 -9.01
CA ALA A 280 -2.87 15.63 -8.62
C ALA A 280 -3.04 15.12 -7.20
N LEU A 281 -4.03 15.65 -6.48
CA LEU A 281 -4.39 15.24 -5.12
C LEU A 281 -5.89 15.51 -4.93
N ASP A 282 -6.68 14.46 -4.74
CA ASP A 282 -8.12 14.50 -4.44
C ASP A 282 -8.61 13.09 -4.05
N SER A 283 -9.94 12.93 -3.88
CA SER A 283 -10.57 11.60 -3.83
C SER A 283 -10.46 10.92 -5.21
N PRO A 284 -10.52 9.59 -5.28
CA PRO A 284 -10.54 8.86 -6.56
C PRO A 284 -11.60 9.38 -7.51
N GLU A 285 -12.84 9.54 -7.03
CA GLU A 285 -13.97 10.06 -7.82
C GLU A 285 -13.73 11.50 -8.27
N GLY A 286 -13.18 12.35 -7.39
CA GLY A 286 -12.83 13.73 -7.70
C GLY A 286 -11.81 13.83 -8.84
N LEU A 287 -10.80 12.94 -8.83
CA LEU A 287 -9.81 12.88 -9.91
C LEU A 287 -10.42 12.33 -11.21
N GLN A 288 -11.20 11.25 -11.16
CA GLN A 288 -11.88 10.73 -12.35
C GLN A 288 -12.76 11.79 -13.00
N ALA A 289 -13.56 12.52 -12.22
CA ALA A 289 -14.39 13.61 -12.70
C ALA A 289 -13.55 14.75 -13.32
N ARG A 290 -12.47 15.18 -12.64
CA ARG A 290 -11.59 16.28 -13.07
C ARG A 290 -10.89 15.99 -14.39
N PHE A 291 -10.47 14.74 -14.61
CA PHE A 291 -9.75 14.31 -15.80
C PHE A 291 -10.66 13.67 -16.87
N HIS A 292 -11.97 13.60 -16.63
CA HIS A 292 -12.94 12.92 -17.48
C HIS A 292 -12.51 11.48 -17.82
N ALA A 293 -11.99 10.76 -16.83
CA ALA A 293 -11.44 9.43 -16.96
C ALA A 293 -12.39 8.36 -16.41
N ALA A 294 -12.43 7.19 -17.04
CA ALA A 294 -13.29 6.09 -16.62
C ALA A 294 -12.71 5.31 -15.41
N ASN A 295 -11.39 5.41 -15.18
CA ASN A 295 -10.69 4.74 -14.09
C ASN A 295 -9.39 5.49 -13.74
N MET A 296 -8.71 5.04 -12.68
CA MET A 296 -7.49 5.70 -12.21
C MET A 296 -6.27 5.47 -13.11
N ASP A 297 -6.24 4.40 -13.91
CA ASP A 297 -5.20 4.20 -14.93
C ASP A 297 -5.24 5.28 -16.00
N GLU A 298 -6.42 5.65 -16.47
CA GLU A 298 -6.58 6.75 -17.43
C GLU A 298 -6.13 8.09 -16.85
N VAL A 299 -6.46 8.38 -15.59
CA VAL A 299 -5.97 9.59 -14.88
C VAL A 299 -4.45 9.59 -14.86
N PHE A 300 -3.84 8.48 -14.46
CA PHE A 300 -2.39 8.36 -14.40
C PHE A 300 -1.74 8.53 -15.79
N HIS A 301 -2.28 7.89 -16.81
CA HIS A 301 -1.78 8.03 -18.19
C HIS A 301 -1.83 9.46 -18.71
N GLN A 302 -2.90 10.21 -18.41
CA GLN A 302 -2.99 11.61 -18.79
C GLN A 302 -1.93 12.47 -18.08
N LEU A 303 -1.70 12.24 -16.80
CA LEU A 303 -0.68 12.93 -16.00
C LEU A 303 0.74 12.59 -16.45
N ALA A 304 1.01 11.31 -16.75
CA ALA A 304 2.34 10.83 -17.16
C ALA A 304 2.74 11.32 -18.56
N ARG A 305 1.80 11.45 -19.51
CA ARG A 305 2.07 11.98 -20.86
C ARG A 305 2.57 13.43 -20.86
N ASN A 306 2.20 14.21 -19.86
CA ASN A 306 2.60 15.61 -19.71
C ASN A 306 3.87 15.78 -18.87
N ALA A 307 4.44 14.69 -18.40
CA ALA A 307 5.65 14.71 -17.59
C ALA A 307 6.88 14.57 -18.51
N THR A 308 7.66 15.62 -18.62
CA THR A 308 8.97 15.63 -19.28
C THR A 308 10.04 15.61 -18.20
N ARG A 309 10.46 14.43 -17.72
CA ARG A 309 11.84 14.30 -17.26
C ARG A 309 12.70 14.24 -18.50
N SER A 310 13.50 15.28 -18.72
CA SER A 310 14.61 15.19 -19.65
C SER A 310 15.48 14.01 -19.20
N SER A 311 15.47 12.94 -19.99
CA SER A 311 16.48 11.89 -19.93
C SER A 311 17.77 12.50 -20.46
N ASP A 312 18.62 13.01 -19.57
CA ASP A 312 20.04 13.25 -19.80
C ASP A 312 20.87 12.13 -19.17
#